data_5c1964304fb58de2865dd63a04995d12
#
_entry.id   5c1964304fb58de2865dd63a04995d12
#
_cell.length_a   1.000
_cell.length_b   1.000
_cell.length_c   1.000
_cell.angle_alpha   90.00
_cell.angle_beta   90.00
_cell.angle_gamma   90.00
#
_symmetry.space_group_name_H-M   'P 1'
#
loop_
_entity.id
_entity.type
_entity.pdbx_description
1 polymer ?
#
loop_
_entity_poly.entity_id
_entity_poly.type
_entity_poly.pdbx_seq_one_letter_code
_entity_poly.pdbx_strand_id
1 'polypeptide(L)'
;VTDPTAPPDAMRVYPTGVSIIRRSQRGPACVPASVSIPELEAWLLHEAAAEPEMLLTFESLLWRMSAAGLPVHRATLHIRTLHPQLLGFAWNWRASDGLCDEVQVNQSTADTDAFRLNPLHHLFEGGKATRRNPQDAAAQAEFPIMRDLAAGGYTEYLALPMGGDRFRHAVTLATTQPGGFSDDHLAQFQRLLTLFGLHVGRHVATRIAINALGAYLGPVAGAKVLSGDIKRGAGEPIRAIIWMSDLRGFTDLSDRLCGNDMIALLNAYFEVFADAVLRNGGDVLKFIGDGLLAVFPLGDNPRAAGNAALTAAMEAQAGLSRLNLIDPAGVNCDGWRPLRAGIALHEGEVFFGNIGAAERLDFTVIGPAVNEASRVEALQKSIGRSILVTAAAAAHIDAPLEPLGDYPLRGVTVPMTILAPPEPPLRQPLAAAS
;
A
#
# COMPACT_ATOMS: atom_id res chain seq x y z
N VAL A 1 -15.62 3.80 3.90
CA VAL A 1 -16.78 4.46 4.49
C VAL A 1 -17.86 3.40 4.61
N THR A 2 -18.06 2.86 5.82
CA THR A 2 -19.15 1.91 6.11
C THR A 2 -20.46 2.68 6.16
N ASP A 3 -21.45 2.23 5.38
CA ASP A 3 -22.82 2.72 5.49
C ASP A 3 -23.41 2.30 6.86
N PRO A 4 -23.81 3.24 7.72
CA PRO A 4 -24.36 2.92 9.05
C PRO A 4 -25.76 2.28 9.02
N THR A 5 -26.35 2.07 7.85
CA THR A 5 -27.72 1.52 7.70
C THR A 5 -27.77 0.03 7.37
N ALA A 6 -26.63 -0.66 7.23
CA ALA A 6 -26.59 -2.10 6.99
C ALA A 6 -27.03 -2.87 8.27
N PRO A 7 -27.93 -3.87 8.17
CA PRO A 7 -28.33 -4.67 9.32
C PRO A 7 -27.12 -5.42 9.91
N PRO A 8 -27.06 -5.59 11.25
CA PRO A 8 -25.90 -6.18 11.94
C PRO A 8 -25.54 -7.61 11.51
N ASP A 9 -26.46 -8.36 10.91
CA ASP A 9 -26.24 -9.73 10.41
C ASP A 9 -25.43 -9.80 9.09
N ALA A 10 -25.14 -8.67 8.46
CA ALA A 10 -24.41 -8.60 7.18
C ALA A 10 -22.88 -8.46 7.34
N MET A 11 -22.36 -8.45 8.54
CA MET A 11 -20.92 -8.32 8.76
C MET A 11 -20.19 -9.65 8.50
N ARG A 12 -19.62 -9.79 7.30
CA ARG A 12 -18.66 -10.87 7.05
C ARG A 12 -17.37 -10.63 7.85
N VAL A 13 -16.95 -11.63 8.59
CA VAL A 13 -15.68 -11.61 9.32
C VAL A 13 -14.59 -12.20 8.43
N TYR A 14 -13.48 -11.49 8.32
CA TYR A 14 -12.29 -11.95 7.63
C TYR A 14 -11.18 -12.30 8.63
N PRO A 15 -10.32 -13.29 8.31
CA PRO A 15 -9.21 -13.65 9.21
C PRO A 15 -8.19 -12.52 9.33
N THR A 16 -7.34 -12.60 10.36
CA THR A 16 -6.21 -11.69 10.56
C THR A 16 -5.33 -11.65 9.31
N GLY A 17 -4.92 -10.45 8.90
CA GLY A 17 -4.15 -10.25 7.67
C GLY A 17 -4.99 -10.06 6.40
N VAL A 18 -6.32 -10.11 6.52
CA VAL A 18 -7.26 -9.79 5.42
C VAL A 18 -8.12 -8.60 5.84
N SER A 19 -8.13 -7.54 5.06
CA SER A 19 -8.92 -6.33 5.33
C SER A 19 -9.77 -5.91 4.13
N ILE A 20 -11.00 -5.47 4.43
CA ILE A 20 -11.93 -4.98 3.40
C ILE A 20 -11.44 -3.61 2.92
N ILE A 21 -11.31 -3.47 1.59
CA ILE A 21 -11.05 -2.19 0.93
C ILE A 21 -12.36 -1.53 0.53
N ARG A 22 -13.25 -2.33 -0.08
CA ARG A 22 -14.51 -1.84 -0.66
C ARG A 22 -15.58 -2.93 -0.59
N ARG A 23 -16.83 -2.50 -0.58
CA ARG A 23 -18.00 -3.38 -0.64
C ARG A 23 -19.01 -2.86 -1.64
N SER A 24 -19.58 -3.74 -2.44
CA SER A 24 -20.74 -3.47 -3.31
C SER A 24 -21.97 -4.25 -2.85
N GLN A 25 -23.13 -3.63 -2.97
CA GLN A 25 -24.45 -4.16 -2.60
C GLN A 25 -25.48 -3.95 -3.72
N ARG A 26 -25.05 -3.89 -4.97
CA ARG A 26 -25.97 -3.61 -6.10
C ARG A 26 -27.03 -4.71 -6.29
N GLY A 27 -26.69 -5.93 -5.89
CA GLY A 27 -27.58 -7.07 -5.98
C GLY A 27 -27.95 -7.46 -7.42
N PRO A 28 -28.96 -8.34 -7.60
CA PRO A 28 -29.37 -8.82 -8.92
C PRO A 28 -29.98 -7.72 -9.81
N ALA A 29 -30.45 -6.61 -9.22
CA ALA A 29 -31.03 -5.50 -9.98
C ALA A 29 -30.00 -4.74 -10.86
N CYS A 30 -28.70 -4.96 -10.65
CA CYS A 30 -27.66 -4.33 -11.46
C CYS A 30 -27.46 -4.98 -12.84
N VAL A 31 -28.20 -6.07 -13.14
CA VAL A 31 -28.15 -6.81 -14.41
C VAL A 31 -29.56 -7.09 -14.94
N PRO A 32 -29.73 -7.42 -16.23
CA PRO A 32 -31.02 -7.85 -16.75
C PRO A 32 -31.57 -9.09 -16.00
N ALA A 33 -32.88 -9.16 -15.81
CA ALA A 33 -33.54 -10.24 -15.06
C ALA A 33 -33.36 -11.62 -15.70
N SER A 34 -33.13 -11.68 -17.01
CA SER A 34 -32.82 -12.89 -17.76
C SER A 34 -31.73 -12.57 -18.78
N VAL A 35 -30.74 -13.44 -18.88
CA VAL A 35 -29.60 -13.31 -19.79
C VAL A 35 -29.33 -14.68 -20.39
N SER A 36 -29.12 -14.78 -21.69
CA SER A 36 -28.65 -16.00 -22.34
C SER A 36 -27.10 -16.08 -22.27
N ILE A 37 -26.53 -17.27 -22.40
CA ILE A 37 -25.06 -17.43 -22.44
C ILE A 37 -24.43 -16.62 -23.56
N PRO A 38 -24.94 -16.57 -24.82
CA PRO A 38 -24.40 -15.70 -25.85
C PRO A 38 -24.45 -14.22 -25.52
N GLU A 39 -25.49 -13.73 -24.86
CA GLU A 39 -25.56 -12.32 -24.41
C GLU A 39 -24.52 -12.03 -23.31
N LEU A 40 -24.30 -12.98 -22.40
CA LEU A 40 -23.25 -12.83 -21.37
C LEU A 40 -21.85 -12.83 -22.00
N GLU A 41 -21.59 -13.66 -23.00
CA GLU A 41 -20.33 -13.66 -23.76
C GLU A 41 -20.15 -12.33 -24.52
N ALA A 42 -21.22 -11.82 -25.16
CA ALA A 42 -21.20 -10.54 -25.85
C ALA A 42 -20.91 -9.38 -24.89
N TRP A 43 -21.52 -9.39 -23.70
CA TRP A 43 -21.25 -8.40 -22.67
C TRP A 43 -19.76 -8.43 -22.23
N LEU A 44 -19.20 -9.63 -22.00
CA LEU A 44 -17.77 -9.77 -21.68
C LEU A 44 -16.87 -9.22 -22.79
N LEU A 45 -17.23 -9.41 -24.06
CA LEU A 45 -16.41 -8.98 -25.20
C LEU A 45 -16.50 -7.48 -25.49
N HIS A 46 -17.67 -6.87 -25.28
CA HIS A 46 -17.92 -5.52 -25.81
C HIS A 46 -18.18 -4.46 -24.73
N GLU A 47 -18.72 -4.81 -23.57
CA GLU A 47 -19.20 -3.87 -22.59
C GLU A 47 -18.39 -3.89 -21.27
N ALA A 48 -18.00 -5.08 -20.80
CA ALA A 48 -17.32 -5.24 -19.51
C ALA A 48 -15.99 -4.48 -19.43
N ALA A 49 -15.36 -4.17 -20.56
CA ALA A 49 -14.14 -3.38 -20.62
C ALA A 49 -14.32 -1.89 -20.25
N ALA A 50 -15.55 -1.39 -20.35
CA ALA A 50 -15.89 -0.02 -19.97
C ALA A 50 -15.97 0.16 -18.44
N GLU A 51 -16.15 -0.93 -17.68
CA GLU A 51 -16.11 -0.89 -16.23
C GLU A 51 -14.66 -0.89 -15.72
N PRO A 52 -14.20 0.20 -15.10
CA PRO A 52 -12.81 0.31 -14.64
C PRO A 52 -12.54 -0.50 -13.38
N GLU A 53 -13.59 -0.85 -12.62
CA GLU A 53 -13.45 -1.47 -11.31
C GLU A 53 -13.72 -2.97 -11.35
N MET A 54 -12.72 -3.77 -10.95
CA MET A 54 -12.84 -5.23 -10.91
C MET A 54 -13.96 -5.69 -9.98
N LEU A 55 -14.19 -4.98 -8.87
CA LEU A 55 -15.29 -5.25 -7.93
C LEU A 55 -16.64 -5.28 -8.67
N LEU A 56 -16.92 -4.24 -9.45
CA LEU A 56 -18.18 -4.08 -10.16
C LEU A 56 -18.28 -5.01 -11.36
N THR A 57 -17.16 -5.25 -12.06
CA THR A 57 -17.11 -6.20 -13.18
C THR A 57 -17.37 -7.64 -12.70
N PHE A 58 -16.73 -8.05 -11.59
CA PHE A 58 -16.89 -9.40 -11.03
C PHE A 58 -18.30 -9.62 -10.49
N GLU A 59 -18.85 -8.64 -9.75
CA GLU A 59 -20.22 -8.69 -9.28
C GLU A 59 -21.23 -8.81 -10.44
N SER A 60 -21.07 -7.99 -11.49
CA SER A 60 -21.94 -8.02 -12.68
C SER A 60 -21.86 -9.36 -13.43
N LEU A 61 -20.66 -9.95 -13.53
CA LEU A 61 -20.47 -11.27 -14.12
C LEU A 61 -21.29 -12.31 -13.37
N LEU A 62 -21.18 -12.36 -12.04
CA LEU A 62 -21.83 -13.39 -11.24
C LEU A 62 -23.34 -13.27 -11.21
N TRP A 63 -23.87 -12.04 -11.16
CA TRP A 63 -25.29 -11.81 -11.27
C TRP A 63 -25.82 -12.15 -12.68
N ARG A 64 -25.05 -11.90 -13.76
CA ARG A 64 -25.42 -12.33 -15.12
C ARG A 64 -25.35 -13.86 -15.26
N MET A 65 -24.37 -14.52 -14.64
CA MET A 65 -24.31 -15.99 -14.60
C MET A 65 -25.56 -16.55 -13.89
N SER A 66 -25.95 -15.98 -12.78
CA SER A 66 -27.18 -16.36 -12.06
C SER A 66 -28.43 -16.11 -12.92
N ALA A 67 -28.54 -14.95 -13.58
CA ALA A 67 -29.65 -14.62 -14.50
C ALA A 67 -29.67 -15.52 -15.74
N ALA A 68 -28.55 -16.10 -16.14
CA ALA A 68 -28.42 -17.11 -17.21
C ALA A 68 -28.75 -18.54 -16.73
N GLY A 69 -29.18 -18.73 -15.47
CA GLY A 69 -29.52 -20.03 -14.91
C GLY A 69 -28.33 -20.87 -14.44
N LEU A 70 -27.13 -20.30 -14.40
CA LEU A 70 -25.96 -21.00 -13.86
C LEU A 70 -26.04 -21.02 -12.32
N PRO A 71 -25.95 -22.20 -11.69
CA PRO A 71 -26.22 -22.35 -10.25
C PRO A 71 -25.00 -21.98 -9.39
N VAL A 72 -24.50 -20.76 -9.56
CA VAL A 72 -23.40 -20.22 -8.74
C VAL A 72 -24.03 -19.47 -7.55
N HIS A 73 -23.72 -19.91 -6.33
CA HIS A 73 -24.24 -19.29 -5.11
C HIS A 73 -23.16 -18.61 -4.29
N ARG A 74 -21.90 -18.96 -4.50
CA ARG A 74 -20.72 -18.30 -3.94
C ARG A 74 -19.60 -18.32 -4.96
N ALA A 75 -18.86 -17.22 -5.04
CA ALA A 75 -17.65 -17.13 -5.86
C ALA A 75 -16.60 -16.28 -5.18
N THR A 76 -15.33 -16.62 -5.41
CA THR A 76 -14.20 -15.76 -5.02
C THR A 76 -13.22 -15.68 -6.18
N LEU A 77 -12.71 -14.49 -6.44
CA LEU A 77 -11.60 -14.24 -7.36
C LEU A 77 -10.37 -13.87 -6.54
N HIS A 78 -9.25 -14.51 -6.79
CA HIS A 78 -7.98 -14.26 -6.11
C HIS A 78 -6.93 -13.84 -7.13
N ILE A 79 -6.37 -12.66 -6.94
CA ILE A 79 -5.34 -12.07 -7.79
C ILE A 79 -4.08 -11.87 -6.97
N ARG A 80 -2.98 -12.54 -7.37
CA ARG A 80 -1.64 -12.23 -6.83
C ARG A 80 -1.11 -10.94 -7.46
N THR A 81 -0.34 -10.19 -6.67
CA THR A 81 0.24 -8.91 -7.11
C THR A 81 1.73 -8.84 -6.77
N LEU A 82 2.44 -7.92 -7.40
CA LEU A 82 3.77 -7.49 -6.99
C LEU A 82 3.63 -6.29 -6.06
N HIS A 83 3.73 -6.55 -4.77
CA HIS A 83 3.69 -5.51 -3.74
C HIS A 83 4.53 -5.95 -2.54
N PRO A 84 5.33 -5.06 -1.92
CA PRO A 84 6.20 -5.43 -0.81
C PRO A 84 5.49 -6.04 0.40
N GLN A 85 4.27 -5.58 0.70
CA GLN A 85 3.52 -5.96 1.90
C GLN A 85 2.28 -6.83 1.62
N LEU A 86 1.82 -6.91 0.35
CA LEU A 86 0.59 -7.62 -0.02
C LEU A 86 0.87 -8.90 -0.79
N LEU A 87 0.24 -9.99 -0.39
CA LEU A 87 0.18 -11.24 -1.14
C LEU A 87 -0.70 -11.08 -2.39
N GLY A 88 -1.80 -10.33 -2.28
CA GLY A 88 -2.73 -10.08 -3.36
C GLY A 88 -4.03 -9.43 -2.93
N PHE A 89 -5.00 -9.52 -3.83
CA PHE A 89 -6.36 -9.04 -3.63
C PHE A 89 -7.34 -10.17 -3.86
N ALA A 90 -8.50 -10.13 -3.20
CA ALA A 90 -9.58 -11.05 -3.46
C ALA A 90 -10.93 -10.33 -3.50
N TRP A 91 -11.83 -10.86 -4.32
CA TRP A 91 -13.23 -10.43 -4.42
C TRP A 91 -14.11 -11.60 -3.98
N ASN A 92 -14.97 -11.36 -3.01
CA ASN A 92 -15.81 -12.37 -2.39
C ASN A 92 -17.28 -12.05 -2.62
N TRP A 93 -17.94 -12.82 -3.46
CA TRP A 93 -19.35 -12.67 -3.78
C TRP A 93 -20.20 -13.81 -3.22
N ARG A 94 -21.40 -13.52 -2.73
CA ARG A 94 -22.42 -14.50 -2.36
C ARG A 94 -23.80 -14.06 -2.83
N ALA A 95 -24.56 -14.97 -3.38
CA ALA A 95 -25.93 -14.71 -3.81
C ALA A 95 -26.89 -14.47 -2.63
N SER A 96 -26.67 -15.15 -1.49
CA SER A 96 -27.57 -15.14 -0.34
C SER A 96 -27.63 -13.81 0.41
N ASP A 97 -26.54 -13.03 0.43
CA ASP A 97 -26.48 -11.72 1.10
C ASP A 97 -26.38 -10.55 0.10
N GLY A 98 -26.23 -10.86 -1.18
CA GLY A 98 -26.14 -9.85 -2.24
C GLY A 98 -24.88 -9.00 -2.23
N LEU A 99 -23.87 -9.37 -1.43
CA LEU A 99 -22.66 -8.61 -1.24
C LEU A 99 -21.50 -9.09 -2.12
N CYS A 100 -20.71 -8.13 -2.59
CA CYS A 100 -19.41 -8.39 -3.17
C CYS A 100 -18.37 -7.53 -2.45
N ASP A 101 -17.39 -8.18 -1.79
CA ASP A 101 -16.32 -7.51 -1.04
C ASP A 101 -15.00 -7.58 -1.82
N GLU A 102 -14.33 -6.46 -1.96
CA GLU A 102 -12.92 -6.40 -2.33
C GLU A 102 -12.07 -6.35 -1.06
N VAL A 103 -11.14 -7.29 -0.93
CA VAL A 103 -10.24 -7.37 0.21
C VAL A 103 -8.79 -7.39 -0.24
N GLN A 104 -7.91 -6.83 0.57
CA GLN A 104 -6.47 -7.01 0.46
C GLN A 104 -5.99 -8.10 1.42
N VAL A 105 -4.99 -8.86 0.98
CA VAL A 105 -4.40 -9.96 1.72
C VAL A 105 -2.93 -9.66 1.98
N ASN A 106 -2.53 -9.59 3.24
CA ASN A 106 -1.16 -9.29 3.63
C ASN A 106 -0.22 -10.48 3.33
N GLN A 107 1.05 -10.19 3.09
CA GLN A 107 2.07 -11.20 2.82
C GLN A 107 2.19 -12.23 3.96
N SER A 108 2.02 -11.81 5.22
CA SER A 108 2.04 -12.70 6.39
C SER A 108 0.96 -13.79 6.37
N THR A 109 -0.12 -13.61 5.59
CA THR A 109 -1.16 -14.65 5.43
C THR A 109 -0.61 -15.92 4.76
N ALA A 110 0.42 -15.81 3.92
CA ALA A 110 1.05 -16.95 3.25
C ALA A 110 1.63 -17.99 4.22
N ASP A 111 2.02 -17.56 5.41
CA ASP A 111 2.63 -18.41 6.43
C ASP A 111 1.63 -19.12 7.35
N THR A 112 0.34 -18.79 7.21
CA THR A 112 -0.71 -19.39 8.05
C THR A 112 -1.13 -20.77 7.57
N ASP A 113 -1.48 -21.66 8.50
CA ASP A 113 -2.03 -22.98 8.17
C ASP A 113 -3.35 -22.87 7.39
N ALA A 114 -4.16 -21.85 7.69
CA ALA A 114 -5.39 -21.56 6.97
C ALA A 114 -5.18 -21.34 5.47
N PHE A 115 -4.03 -20.74 5.09
CA PHE A 115 -3.67 -20.58 3.68
C PHE A 115 -3.00 -21.84 3.11
N ARG A 116 -2.07 -22.44 3.83
CA ARG A 116 -1.33 -23.66 3.38
C ARG A 116 -2.26 -24.85 3.14
N LEU A 117 -3.29 -25.00 3.97
CA LEU A 117 -4.30 -26.06 3.85
C LEU A 117 -5.52 -25.64 3.01
N ASN A 118 -5.38 -24.61 2.15
CA ASN A 118 -6.45 -24.14 1.28
C ASN A 118 -6.25 -24.69 -0.16
N PRO A 119 -7.31 -25.06 -0.88
CA PRO A 119 -7.20 -25.44 -2.30
C PRO A 119 -6.51 -24.39 -3.18
N LEU A 120 -6.61 -23.10 -2.79
CA LEU A 120 -5.95 -22.01 -3.50
C LEU A 120 -4.42 -22.10 -3.43
N HIS A 121 -3.86 -22.50 -2.28
CA HIS A 121 -2.40 -22.71 -2.16
C HIS A 121 -1.92 -23.73 -3.20
N HIS A 122 -2.63 -24.86 -3.31
CA HIS A 122 -2.32 -25.89 -4.30
C HIS A 122 -2.34 -25.33 -5.75
N LEU A 123 -3.32 -24.48 -6.09
CA LEU A 123 -3.38 -23.85 -7.42
C LEU A 123 -2.20 -22.88 -7.65
N PHE A 124 -1.85 -22.10 -6.66
CA PHE A 124 -0.76 -21.13 -6.76
C PHE A 124 0.61 -21.81 -6.91
N GLU A 125 0.79 -22.99 -6.33
CA GLU A 125 2.01 -23.80 -6.48
C GLU A 125 2.04 -24.66 -7.76
N GLY A 126 1.07 -24.49 -8.65
CA GLY A 126 1.08 -25.18 -9.93
C GLY A 126 0.16 -26.36 -10.06
N GLY A 127 -0.67 -26.57 -9.06
CA GLY A 127 -1.66 -27.65 -9.05
C GLY A 127 -2.75 -27.47 -10.11
N LYS A 128 -3.45 -28.56 -10.36
CA LYS A 128 -4.60 -28.61 -11.26
C LYS A 128 -5.87 -28.10 -10.55
N ALA A 129 -6.91 -27.82 -11.33
CA ALA A 129 -8.24 -27.50 -10.83
C ALA A 129 -8.70 -28.52 -9.78
N THR A 130 -9.33 -28.01 -8.72
CA THR A 130 -9.87 -28.82 -7.63
C THR A 130 -11.39 -28.82 -7.69
N ARG A 131 -11.99 -30.01 -7.67
CA ARG A 131 -13.45 -30.22 -7.58
C ARG A 131 -13.72 -31.11 -6.37
N ARG A 132 -14.53 -30.64 -5.41
CA ARG A 132 -14.83 -31.37 -4.17
C ARG A 132 -16.30 -31.19 -3.80
N ASN A 133 -16.88 -32.26 -3.23
CA ASN A 133 -18.14 -32.14 -2.51
C ASN A 133 -17.84 -31.79 -1.05
N PRO A 134 -18.24 -30.60 -0.55
CA PRO A 134 -18.00 -30.21 0.86
C PRO A 134 -18.63 -31.13 1.89
N GLN A 135 -19.67 -31.89 1.52
CA GLN A 135 -20.32 -32.85 2.44
C GLN A 135 -19.50 -34.13 2.68
N ASP A 136 -18.49 -34.38 1.84
CA ASP A 136 -17.63 -35.58 1.99
C ASP A 136 -16.62 -35.39 3.11
N ALA A 137 -16.56 -36.39 4.01
CA ALA A 137 -15.61 -36.38 5.14
C ALA A 137 -14.14 -36.33 4.65
N ALA A 138 -13.84 -36.99 3.53
CA ALA A 138 -12.50 -36.96 2.93
C ALA A 138 -12.11 -35.54 2.45
N ALA A 139 -13.03 -34.82 1.80
CA ALA A 139 -12.80 -33.45 1.38
C ALA A 139 -12.62 -32.50 2.57
N GLN A 140 -13.37 -32.69 3.67
CA GLN A 140 -13.23 -31.93 4.92
C GLN A 140 -11.92 -32.20 5.67
N ALA A 141 -11.38 -33.42 5.55
CA ALA A 141 -10.08 -33.77 6.10
C ALA A 141 -8.92 -33.20 5.27
N GLU A 142 -9.08 -33.16 3.94
CA GLU A 142 -8.08 -32.61 3.01
C GLU A 142 -8.00 -31.09 3.12
N PHE A 143 -9.15 -30.40 3.14
CA PHE A 143 -9.24 -28.95 3.16
C PHE A 143 -10.23 -28.45 4.23
N PRO A 144 -9.76 -27.81 5.32
CA PRO A 144 -10.62 -27.35 6.42
C PRO A 144 -11.77 -26.44 5.97
N ILE A 145 -11.60 -25.64 4.91
CA ILE A 145 -12.65 -24.75 4.35
C ILE A 145 -13.91 -25.55 3.91
N MET A 146 -13.78 -26.83 3.61
CA MET A 146 -14.92 -27.66 3.23
C MET A 146 -15.92 -27.82 4.36
N ARG A 147 -15.49 -27.76 5.63
CA ARG A 147 -16.40 -27.81 6.80
C ARG A 147 -17.30 -26.58 6.86
N ASP A 148 -16.73 -25.40 6.58
CA ASP A 148 -17.50 -24.14 6.57
C ASP A 148 -18.48 -24.12 5.41
N LEU A 149 -18.07 -24.64 4.24
CA LEU A 149 -18.94 -24.77 3.08
C LEU A 149 -20.05 -25.82 3.31
N ALA A 150 -19.75 -26.92 3.95
CA ALA A 150 -20.74 -27.94 4.33
C ALA A 150 -21.78 -27.37 5.30
N ALA A 151 -21.33 -26.63 6.33
CA ALA A 151 -22.22 -25.94 7.28
C ALA A 151 -23.12 -24.89 6.59
N GLY A 152 -22.63 -24.25 5.52
CA GLY A 152 -23.38 -23.35 4.66
C GLY A 152 -24.30 -24.02 3.62
N GLY A 153 -24.41 -25.36 3.65
CA GLY A 153 -25.28 -26.13 2.75
C GLY A 153 -24.75 -26.26 1.30
N TYR A 154 -23.48 -25.96 1.07
CA TYR A 154 -22.89 -26.13 -0.27
C TYR A 154 -22.69 -27.62 -0.58
N THR A 155 -23.01 -27.99 -1.81
CA THR A 155 -22.96 -29.37 -2.33
C THR A 155 -21.78 -29.62 -3.23
N GLU A 156 -21.23 -28.55 -3.85
CA GLU A 156 -20.02 -28.64 -4.65
C GLU A 156 -19.22 -27.36 -4.60
N TYR A 157 -17.90 -27.54 -4.68
CA TYR A 157 -16.89 -26.48 -4.72
C TYR A 157 -15.89 -26.76 -5.83
N LEU A 158 -15.61 -25.72 -6.62
CA LEU A 158 -14.61 -25.71 -7.66
C LEU A 158 -13.56 -24.65 -7.32
N ALA A 159 -12.28 -24.99 -7.50
CA ALA A 159 -11.20 -24.02 -7.54
C ALA A 159 -10.48 -24.15 -8.88
N LEU A 160 -10.49 -23.10 -9.68
CA LEU A 160 -10.03 -23.09 -11.06
C LEU A 160 -8.89 -22.09 -11.22
N PRO A 161 -7.79 -22.46 -11.90
CA PRO A 161 -6.74 -21.51 -12.22
C PRO A 161 -7.24 -20.53 -13.28
N MET A 162 -6.81 -19.26 -13.15
CA MET A 162 -7.06 -18.21 -14.13
C MET A 162 -5.74 -17.58 -14.59
N GLY A 163 -5.65 -17.33 -15.91
CA GLY A 163 -4.46 -16.76 -16.51
C GLY A 163 -3.34 -17.79 -16.73
N GLY A 164 -2.40 -17.46 -17.61
CA GLY A 164 -1.29 -18.32 -18.02
C GLY A 164 0.09 -17.75 -17.75
N ASP A 165 0.17 -16.56 -17.17
CA ASP A 165 1.40 -15.78 -17.03
C ASP A 165 2.15 -16.05 -15.72
N ARG A 166 3.12 -15.19 -15.45
CA ARG A 166 4.03 -15.20 -14.32
C ARG A 166 3.35 -15.30 -12.95
N PHE A 167 2.09 -14.83 -12.85
CA PHE A 167 1.27 -14.89 -11.64
C PHE A 167 0.04 -15.76 -11.91
N ARG A 168 -0.10 -16.81 -11.12
CA ARG A 168 -1.29 -17.62 -11.15
C ARG A 168 -2.39 -16.95 -10.35
N HIS A 169 -3.50 -16.69 -11.02
CA HIS A 169 -4.73 -16.22 -10.40
C HIS A 169 -5.68 -17.39 -10.23
N ALA A 170 -6.66 -17.28 -9.38
CA ALA A 170 -7.62 -18.33 -9.14
C ALA A 170 -9.03 -17.79 -8.96
N VAL A 171 -10.02 -18.53 -9.44
CA VAL A 171 -11.43 -18.32 -9.14
C VAL A 171 -11.97 -19.56 -8.45
N THR A 172 -12.82 -19.35 -7.45
CA THR A 172 -13.58 -20.43 -6.84
C THR A 172 -15.07 -20.23 -7.09
N LEU A 173 -15.78 -21.32 -7.35
CA LEU A 173 -17.23 -21.32 -7.49
C LEU A 173 -17.80 -22.39 -6.56
N ALA A 174 -18.93 -22.11 -5.93
CA ALA A 174 -19.64 -23.07 -5.11
C ALA A 174 -21.15 -22.97 -5.31
N THR A 175 -21.83 -24.11 -5.20
CA THR A 175 -23.27 -24.23 -5.38
C THR A 175 -23.93 -24.96 -4.22
N THR A 176 -25.16 -24.61 -3.93
CA THR A 176 -26.07 -25.36 -3.02
C THR A 176 -27.05 -26.25 -3.81
N GLN A 177 -26.94 -26.30 -5.14
CA GLN A 177 -27.81 -27.12 -5.98
C GLN A 177 -27.58 -28.60 -5.66
N PRO A 178 -28.65 -29.39 -5.41
CA PRO A 178 -28.54 -30.85 -5.30
C PRO A 178 -27.90 -31.46 -6.56
N GLY A 179 -26.88 -32.33 -6.38
CA GLY A 179 -26.14 -32.93 -7.48
C GLY A 179 -24.99 -32.08 -8.01
N GLY A 180 -24.81 -30.84 -7.53
CA GLY A 180 -23.68 -29.98 -7.89
C GLY A 180 -23.78 -29.40 -9.32
N PHE A 181 -22.64 -29.21 -9.96
CA PHE A 181 -22.51 -28.68 -11.32
C PHE A 181 -22.54 -29.82 -12.37
N SER A 182 -23.35 -29.66 -13.41
CA SER A 182 -23.33 -30.56 -14.57
C SER A 182 -22.11 -30.31 -15.45
N ASP A 183 -21.83 -31.28 -16.36
CA ASP A 183 -20.74 -31.11 -17.33
C ASP A 183 -21.00 -29.91 -18.26
N ASP A 184 -22.26 -29.63 -18.62
CA ASP A 184 -22.64 -28.44 -19.39
C ASP A 184 -22.31 -27.15 -18.61
N HIS A 185 -22.58 -27.09 -17.29
CA HIS A 185 -22.19 -25.97 -16.45
C HIS A 185 -20.66 -25.78 -16.46
N LEU A 186 -19.89 -26.86 -16.35
CA LEU A 186 -18.43 -26.79 -16.38
C LEU A 186 -17.89 -26.25 -17.71
N ALA A 187 -18.47 -26.69 -18.83
CA ALA A 187 -18.12 -26.21 -20.17
C ALA A 187 -18.42 -24.70 -20.31
N GLN A 188 -19.57 -24.25 -19.81
CA GLN A 188 -19.94 -22.85 -19.84
C GLN A 188 -19.01 -22.02 -18.92
N PHE A 189 -18.71 -22.48 -17.73
CA PHE A 189 -17.74 -21.81 -16.84
C PHE A 189 -16.38 -21.66 -17.51
N GLN A 190 -15.88 -22.73 -18.16
CA GLN A 190 -14.60 -22.67 -18.85
C GLN A 190 -14.57 -21.56 -19.92
N ARG A 191 -15.63 -21.42 -20.71
CA ARG A 191 -15.74 -20.39 -21.76
C ARG A 191 -15.83 -18.99 -21.15
N LEU A 192 -16.77 -18.78 -20.21
CA LEU A 192 -17.00 -17.47 -19.59
C LEU A 192 -15.76 -16.99 -18.80
N LEU A 193 -15.12 -17.88 -18.03
CA LEU A 193 -13.94 -17.55 -17.27
C LEU A 193 -12.70 -17.31 -18.14
N THR A 194 -12.62 -17.95 -19.33
CA THR A 194 -11.59 -17.64 -20.31
C THR A 194 -11.72 -16.21 -20.83
N LEU A 195 -12.94 -15.79 -21.19
CA LEU A 195 -13.21 -14.40 -21.59
C LEU A 195 -12.98 -13.41 -20.45
N PHE A 196 -13.49 -13.72 -19.27
CA PHE A 196 -13.27 -12.89 -18.09
C PHE A 196 -11.79 -12.76 -17.71
N GLY A 197 -11.00 -13.79 -17.97
CA GLY A 197 -9.55 -13.78 -17.76
C GLY A 197 -8.82 -12.64 -18.50
N LEU A 198 -9.35 -12.19 -19.64
CA LEU A 198 -8.81 -11.03 -20.37
C LEU A 198 -8.96 -9.73 -19.54
N HIS A 199 -10.12 -9.55 -18.87
CA HIS A 199 -10.35 -8.40 -17.98
C HIS A 199 -9.50 -8.48 -16.73
N VAL A 200 -9.36 -9.69 -16.16
CA VAL A 200 -8.47 -9.92 -15.01
C VAL A 200 -7.03 -9.58 -15.39
N GLY A 201 -6.53 -10.04 -16.54
CA GLY A 201 -5.18 -9.75 -17.03
C GLY A 201 -4.94 -8.24 -17.18
N ARG A 202 -5.87 -7.51 -17.80
CA ARG A 202 -5.82 -6.06 -17.93
C ARG A 202 -5.76 -5.37 -16.55
N HIS A 203 -6.65 -5.77 -15.64
CA HIS A 203 -6.71 -5.19 -14.29
C HIS A 203 -5.42 -5.46 -13.51
N VAL A 204 -4.90 -6.69 -13.59
CA VAL A 204 -3.63 -7.07 -12.95
C VAL A 204 -2.47 -6.24 -13.47
N ALA A 205 -2.33 -6.09 -14.80
CA ALA A 205 -1.27 -5.29 -15.40
C ALA A 205 -1.32 -3.82 -14.91
N THR A 206 -2.52 -3.24 -14.91
CA THR A 206 -2.74 -1.88 -14.40
C THR A 206 -2.41 -1.78 -12.91
N ARG A 207 -2.86 -2.72 -12.08
CA ARG A 207 -2.61 -2.71 -10.64
C ARG A 207 -1.12 -2.91 -10.32
N ILE A 208 -0.43 -3.78 -11.05
CA ILE A 208 1.03 -3.95 -10.92
C ILE A 208 1.75 -2.66 -11.26
N ALA A 209 1.36 -1.97 -12.34
CA ALA A 209 1.95 -0.69 -12.72
C ALA A 209 1.75 0.37 -11.63
N ILE A 210 0.52 0.51 -11.11
CA ILE A 210 0.21 1.43 -10.00
C ILE A 210 1.05 1.10 -8.76
N ASN A 211 1.06 -0.17 -8.35
CA ASN A 211 1.78 -0.61 -7.15
C ASN A 211 3.29 -0.42 -7.30
N ALA A 212 3.86 -0.81 -8.44
CA ALA A 212 5.29 -0.67 -8.69
C ALA A 212 5.71 0.80 -8.72
N LEU A 213 5.00 1.63 -9.48
CA LEU A 213 5.31 3.06 -9.55
C LEU A 213 5.10 3.75 -8.19
N GLY A 214 4.03 3.40 -7.46
CA GLY A 214 3.80 3.93 -6.11
C GLY A 214 4.89 3.52 -5.12
N ALA A 215 5.37 2.27 -5.17
CA ALA A 215 6.42 1.79 -4.28
C ALA A 215 7.80 2.39 -4.57
N TYR A 216 8.12 2.66 -5.84
CA TYR A 216 9.45 3.15 -6.22
C TYR A 216 9.54 4.66 -6.42
N LEU A 217 8.45 5.33 -6.80
CA LEU A 217 8.42 6.76 -7.08
C LEU A 217 7.58 7.56 -6.06
N GLY A 218 6.85 6.88 -5.20
CA GLY A 218 5.82 7.50 -4.38
C GLY A 218 4.46 7.62 -5.11
N PRO A 219 3.36 7.81 -4.37
CA PRO A 219 2.00 7.81 -4.94
C PRO A 219 1.74 8.97 -5.91
N VAL A 220 2.25 10.17 -5.61
CA VAL A 220 2.03 11.36 -6.44
C VAL A 220 2.79 11.26 -7.76
N ALA A 221 4.10 10.97 -7.70
CA ALA A 221 4.92 10.81 -8.89
C ALA A 221 4.47 9.63 -9.75
N GLY A 222 4.13 8.49 -9.12
CA GLY A 222 3.60 7.32 -9.81
C GLY A 222 2.30 7.61 -10.56
N ALA A 223 1.37 8.36 -9.98
CA ALA A 223 0.13 8.77 -10.63
C ALA A 223 0.39 9.70 -11.82
N LYS A 224 1.29 10.67 -11.70
CA LYS A 224 1.68 11.57 -12.81
C LYS A 224 2.31 10.79 -13.96
N VAL A 225 3.20 9.84 -13.68
CA VAL A 225 3.80 8.97 -14.71
C VAL A 225 2.73 8.16 -15.44
N LEU A 226 1.76 7.58 -14.70
CA LEU A 226 0.67 6.81 -15.32
C LEU A 226 -0.30 7.68 -16.13
N SER A 227 -0.46 8.97 -15.80
CA SER A 227 -1.25 9.91 -16.59
C SER A 227 -0.55 10.40 -17.86
N GLY A 228 0.71 10.01 -18.07
CA GLY A 228 1.47 10.37 -19.27
C GLY A 228 2.47 11.51 -19.09
N ASP A 229 2.68 12.00 -17.89
CA ASP A 229 3.71 13.00 -17.57
C ASP A 229 5.11 12.35 -17.53
N ILE A 230 5.54 11.81 -18.68
CA ILE A 230 6.80 11.06 -18.82
C ILE A 230 7.86 11.78 -19.63
N LYS A 231 7.57 12.99 -20.13
CA LYS A 231 8.54 13.73 -20.96
C LYS A 231 9.67 14.29 -20.08
N ARG A 232 10.91 14.06 -20.51
CA ARG A 232 12.10 14.67 -19.90
C ARG A 232 11.98 16.19 -19.88
N GLY A 233 12.18 16.81 -18.70
CA GLY A 233 12.02 18.24 -18.48
C GLY A 233 10.57 18.69 -18.30
N ALA A 234 9.59 17.79 -18.38
CA ALA A 234 8.23 18.11 -18.00
C ALA A 234 8.12 18.18 -16.47
N GLY A 235 7.46 19.22 -15.99
CA GLY A 235 7.25 19.48 -14.56
C GLY A 235 6.75 20.90 -14.35
N GLU A 236 6.61 21.27 -13.10
CA GLU A 236 6.05 22.55 -12.69
C GLU A 236 6.83 23.17 -11.53
N PRO A 237 6.93 24.51 -11.47
CA PRO A 237 7.41 25.18 -10.28
C PRO A 237 6.36 25.04 -9.18
N ILE A 238 6.79 24.60 -8.01
CA ILE A 238 5.96 24.55 -6.80
C ILE A 238 6.67 25.22 -5.65
N ARG A 239 5.90 25.82 -4.74
CA ARG A 239 6.39 26.22 -3.43
C ARG A 239 6.06 25.14 -2.42
N ALA A 240 7.05 24.72 -1.63
CA ALA A 240 6.90 23.63 -0.69
C ALA A 240 7.76 23.84 0.57
N ILE A 241 7.37 23.21 1.67
CA ILE A 241 8.32 22.90 2.74
C ILE A 241 9.12 21.69 2.29
N ILE A 242 10.41 21.85 2.17
CA ILE A 242 11.37 20.80 1.86
C ILE A 242 11.79 20.17 3.19
N TRP A 243 11.62 18.86 3.29
CA TRP A 243 12.10 18.05 4.38
C TRP A 243 13.38 17.35 3.94
N MET A 244 14.43 17.53 4.68
CA MET A 244 15.68 16.79 4.53
C MET A 244 16.04 16.15 5.87
N SER A 245 16.26 14.84 5.90
CA SER A 245 16.71 14.15 7.11
C SER A 245 17.87 13.21 6.84
N ASP A 246 18.69 12.94 7.87
CA ASP A 246 19.87 12.08 7.80
C ASP A 246 20.15 11.43 9.16
N LEU A 247 20.71 10.20 9.16
CA LEU A 247 21.13 9.51 10.38
C LEU A 247 22.46 10.06 10.88
N ARG A 248 22.61 10.15 12.17
CA ARG A 248 23.83 10.58 12.81
C ARG A 248 24.78 9.42 13.06
N GLY A 249 26.01 9.54 12.54
CA GLY A 249 27.05 8.52 12.70
C GLY A 249 26.80 7.26 11.90
N PHE A 250 26.06 7.37 10.78
CA PHE A 250 25.76 6.24 9.91
C PHE A 250 27.02 5.56 9.37
N THR A 251 28.04 6.33 8.98
CA THR A 251 29.32 5.78 8.50
C THR A 251 29.96 4.84 9.52
N ASP A 252 30.05 5.27 10.79
CA ASP A 252 30.59 4.43 11.87
C ASP A 252 29.71 3.20 12.15
N LEU A 253 28.41 3.33 11.93
CA LEU A 253 27.45 2.25 12.11
C LEU A 253 27.57 1.22 10.97
N SER A 254 27.72 1.70 9.73
CA SER A 254 27.90 0.84 8.55
C SER A 254 29.18 0.02 8.57
N ASP A 255 30.22 0.52 9.23
CA ASP A 255 31.47 -0.22 9.39
C ASP A 255 31.40 -1.35 10.43
N ARG A 256 30.38 -1.34 11.28
CA ARG A 256 30.22 -2.30 12.40
C ARG A 256 29.16 -3.36 12.15
N LEU A 257 28.12 -3.04 11.40
CA LEU A 257 27.00 -3.95 11.15
C LEU A 257 27.23 -4.81 9.91
N CYS A 258 26.76 -6.06 9.94
CA CYS A 258 26.71 -6.84 8.71
C CYS A 258 25.62 -6.31 7.76
N GLY A 259 25.74 -6.63 6.46
CA GLY A 259 24.87 -6.05 5.43
C GLY A 259 23.38 -6.27 5.67
N ASN A 260 22.97 -7.45 6.16
CA ASN A 260 21.55 -7.75 6.43
C ASN A 260 21.00 -6.95 7.61
N ASP A 261 21.79 -6.81 8.67
CA ASP A 261 21.41 -6.07 9.86
C ASP A 261 21.31 -4.57 9.55
N MET A 262 22.24 -4.06 8.72
CA MET A 262 22.19 -2.69 8.22
C MET A 262 20.92 -2.42 7.41
N ILE A 263 20.54 -3.33 6.51
CA ILE A 263 19.33 -3.20 5.71
C ILE A 263 18.09 -3.23 6.62
N ALA A 264 18.03 -4.15 7.60
CA ALA A 264 16.93 -4.24 8.54
C ALA A 264 16.77 -2.96 9.36
N LEU A 265 17.89 -2.41 9.84
CA LEU A 265 17.93 -1.15 10.57
C LEU A 265 17.44 0.03 9.72
N LEU A 266 17.97 0.18 8.50
CA LEU A 266 17.57 1.24 7.59
C LEU A 266 16.08 1.14 7.24
N ASN A 267 15.58 -0.07 6.99
CA ASN A 267 14.16 -0.28 6.71
C ASN A 267 13.28 0.18 7.89
N ALA A 268 13.64 -0.20 9.13
CA ALA A 268 12.90 0.21 10.31
C ALA A 268 12.96 1.74 10.54
N TYR A 269 14.10 2.36 10.30
CA TYR A 269 14.26 3.80 10.36
C TYR A 269 13.43 4.51 9.28
N PHE A 270 13.57 4.08 8.02
CA PHE A 270 12.83 4.68 6.92
C PHE A 270 11.32 4.50 7.04
N GLU A 271 10.86 3.35 7.56
CA GLU A 271 9.43 3.13 7.83
C GLU A 271 8.89 4.18 8.81
N VAL A 272 9.59 4.43 9.92
CA VAL A 272 9.20 5.46 10.91
C VAL A 272 9.13 6.85 10.29
N PHE A 273 10.14 7.24 9.49
CA PHE A 273 10.24 8.59 8.92
C PHE A 273 9.29 8.79 7.75
N ALA A 274 9.22 7.82 6.82
CA ALA A 274 8.31 7.88 5.68
C ALA A 274 6.84 7.86 6.13
N ASP A 275 6.50 7.00 7.09
CA ASP A 275 5.16 6.96 7.67
C ASP A 275 4.75 8.29 8.31
N ALA A 276 5.65 8.95 9.03
CA ALA A 276 5.37 10.26 9.62
C ALA A 276 5.10 11.32 8.53
N VAL A 277 5.90 11.34 7.47
CA VAL A 277 5.70 12.24 6.32
C VAL A 277 4.36 11.96 5.63
N LEU A 278 4.10 10.70 5.25
CA LEU A 278 2.92 10.32 4.46
C LEU A 278 1.61 10.53 5.23
N ARG A 279 1.57 10.20 6.52
CA ARG A 279 0.37 10.41 7.37
C ARG A 279 0.03 11.88 7.55
N ASN A 280 1.00 12.76 7.48
CA ASN A 280 0.80 14.20 7.57
C ASN A 280 0.66 14.88 6.19
N GLY A 281 0.44 14.12 5.11
CA GLY A 281 0.17 14.65 3.78
C GLY A 281 1.38 15.17 3.01
N GLY A 282 2.59 14.81 3.45
CA GLY A 282 3.83 15.01 2.69
C GLY A 282 4.02 13.92 1.63
N ASP A 283 4.92 14.16 0.69
CA ASP A 283 5.32 13.21 -0.34
C ASP A 283 6.81 12.87 -0.18
N VAL A 284 7.12 11.57 -0.06
CA VAL A 284 8.49 11.06 0.04
C VAL A 284 9.03 10.87 -1.37
N LEU A 285 10.02 11.66 -1.75
CA LEU A 285 10.55 11.68 -3.11
C LEU A 285 11.65 10.64 -3.32
N LYS A 286 12.56 10.52 -2.35
CA LYS A 286 13.64 9.52 -2.43
C LYS A 286 14.37 9.33 -1.10
N PHE A 287 15.02 8.18 -1.01
CA PHE A 287 16.04 7.89 -0.02
C PHE A 287 17.43 8.18 -0.62
N ILE A 288 18.30 8.85 0.11
CA ILE A 288 19.63 9.27 -0.34
C ILE A 288 20.65 8.75 0.69
N GLY A 289 21.17 7.54 0.45
CA GLY A 289 21.98 6.86 1.47
C GLY A 289 21.15 6.53 2.70
N ASP A 290 21.50 7.14 3.83
CA ASP A 290 20.76 7.10 5.10
C ASP A 290 19.82 8.31 5.28
N GLY A 291 19.73 9.17 4.29
CA GLY A 291 18.87 10.35 4.29
C GLY A 291 17.54 10.14 3.57
N LEU A 292 16.58 11.02 3.86
CA LEU A 292 15.26 11.07 3.23
C LEU A 292 14.97 12.49 2.77
N LEU A 293 14.57 12.63 1.50
CA LEU A 293 14.04 13.85 0.91
C LEU A 293 12.54 13.74 0.73
N ALA A 294 11.80 14.65 1.34
CA ALA A 294 10.36 14.76 1.16
C ALA A 294 9.93 16.22 0.99
N VAL A 295 8.69 16.42 0.55
CA VAL A 295 8.11 17.75 0.36
C VAL A 295 6.69 17.81 0.93
N PHE A 296 6.32 19.00 1.39
CA PHE A 296 4.94 19.36 1.73
C PHE A 296 4.58 20.57 0.86
N PRO A 297 3.88 20.35 -0.26
CA PRO A 297 3.47 21.45 -1.15
C PRO A 297 2.59 22.46 -0.40
N LEU A 298 2.87 23.74 -0.56
CA LEU A 298 2.11 24.80 0.15
C LEU A 298 0.67 24.92 -0.34
N GLY A 299 0.43 24.67 -1.64
CA GLY A 299 -0.90 24.73 -2.25
C GLY A 299 -1.68 26.00 -1.86
N ASP A 300 -2.99 25.82 -1.66
CA ASP A 300 -3.89 26.90 -1.26
C ASP A 300 -3.84 27.22 0.26
N ASN A 301 -3.22 26.35 1.07
CA ASN A 301 -3.13 26.52 2.50
C ASN A 301 -1.70 26.32 3.04
N PRO A 302 -0.82 27.32 2.89
CA PRO A 302 0.58 27.24 3.34
C PRO A 302 0.76 26.95 4.83
N ARG A 303 -0.15 27.43 5.68
CA ARG A 303 -0.09 27.17 7.13
C ARG A 303 -0.38 25.71 7.47
N ALA A 304 -1.33 25.10 6.78
CA ALA A 304 -1.60 23.67 6.96
C ALA A 304 -0.37 22.83 6.59
N ALA A 305 0.30 23.17 5.48
CA ALA A 305 1.51 22.46 5.02
C ALA A 305 2.69 22.65 6.01
N GLY A 306 2.91 23.86 6.51
CA GLY A 306 3.96 24.13 7.50
C GLY A 306 3.74 23.40 8.81
N ASN A 307 2.51 23.45 9.34
CA ASN A 307 2.15 22.73 10.57
C ASN A 307 2.24 21.21 10.40
N ALA A 308 1.82 20.69 9.25
CA ALA A 308 1.92 19.27 8.89
C ALA A 308 3.39 18.82 8.85
N ALA A 309 4.26 19.59 8.22
CA ALA A 309 5.69 19.29 8.15
C ALA A 309 6.35 19.24 9.53
N LEU A 310 6.03 20.21 10.42
CA LEU A 310 6.55 20.20 11.79
C LEU A 310 5.97 19.02 12.59
N THR A 311 4.69 18.74 12.48
CA THR A 311 4.05 17.60 13.15
C THR A 311 4.71 16.29 12.72
N ALA A 312 4.91 16.09 11.42
CA ALA A 312 5.63 14.94 10.90
C ALA A 312 7.05 14.83 11.48
N ALA A 313 7.78 15.95 11.59
CA ALA A 313 9.13 15.97 12.16
C ALA A 313 9.14 15.53 13.63
N MET A 314 8.18 16.00 14.40
CA MET A 314 8.04 15.62 15.82
C MET A 314 7.62 14.14 15.97
N GLU A 315 6.70 13.66 15.14
CA GLU A 315 6.28 12.25 15.12
C GLU A 315 7.42 11.31 14.72
N ALA A 316 8.22 11.69 13.72
CA ALA A 316 9.39 10.94 13.29
C ALA A 316 10.42 10.81 14.44
N GLN A 317 10.74 11.89 15.14
CA GLN A 317 11.66 11.85 16.28
C GLN A 317 11.10 11.03 17.45
N ALA A 318 9.79 11.14 17.74
CA ALA A 318 9.14 10.32 18.74
C ALA A 318 9.12 8.82 18.33
N GLY A 319 8.91 8.53 17.04
CA GLY A 319 8.99 7.20 16.47
C GLY A 319 10.39 6.61 16.58
N LEU A 320 11.41 7.38 16.26
CA LEU A 320 12.81 6.99 16.42
C LEU A 320 13.17 6.69 17.89
N SER A 321 12.65 7.49 18.80
CA SER A 321 12.83 7.25 20.24
C SER A 321 12.20 5.94 20.69
N ARG A 322 11.01 5.59 20.16
CA ARG A 322 10.38 4.29 20.40
C ARG A 322 11.18 3.15 19.76
N LEU A 323 11.66 3.34 18.52
CA LEU A 323 12.48 2.36 17.84
C LEU A 323 13.74 2.01 18.63
N ASN A 324 14.35 2.99 19.30
CA ASN A 324 15.52 2.81 20.15
C ASN A 324 15.24 2.02 21.46
N LEU A 325 13.98 1.83 21.85
CA LEU A 325 13.58 1.02 23.02
C LEU A 325 13.38 -0.46 22.67
N ILE A 326 13.12 -0.75 21.41
CA ILE A 326 12.97 -2.09 20.86
C ILE A 326 14.21 -2.34 20.01
N ASP A 327 14.82 -3.51 20.11
CA ASP A 327 15.85 -3.89 19.15
C ASP A 327 15.22 -4.07 17.76
N PRO A 328 15.33 -3.09 16.84
CA PRO A 328 14.51 -3.08 15.63
C PRO A 328 14.89 -4.17 14.61
N ALA A 329 16.08 -4.77 14.79
CA ALA A 329 16.62 -5.72 13.84
C ALA A 329 17.07 -7.02 14.48
N GLY A 330 16.80 -7.24 15.79
CA GLY A 330 17.45 -8.31 16.54
C GLY A 330 18.98 -8.12 16.57
N VAL A 331 19.43 -6.89 16.37
CA VAL A 331 20.84 -6.51 16.26
C VAL A 331 21.44 -6.30 17.64
N ASN A 332 21.32 -7.30 18.52
CA ASN A 332 22.10 -7.35 19.75
C ASN A 332 23.57 -7.60 19.43
N CYS A 333 24.17 -6.73 18.59
CA CYS A 333 25.60 -6.77 18.40
C CYS A 333 26.30 -5.94 19.48
N ASP A 334 27.44 -6.42 19.93
CA ASP A 334 28.35 -5.66 20.80
C ASP A 334 28.65 -4.30 20.17
N GLY A 335 28.12 -3.22 20.77
CA GLY A 335 28.32 -1.86 20.28
C GLY A 335 27.06 -1.14 19.76
N TRP A 336 25.85 -1.70 19.92
CA TRP A 336 24.62 -0.98 19.65
C TRP A 336 24.59 0.38 20.36
N ARG A 337 24.23 1.41 19.63
CA ARG A 337 23.97 2.76 20.17
C ARG A 337 22.63 3.24 19.65
N PRO A 338 21.88 3.98 20.49
CA PRO A 338 20.61 4.56 20.04
C PRO A 338 20.79 5.41 18.78
N LEU A 339 19.93 5.16 17.79
CA LEU A 339 19.90 5.94 16.57
C LEU A 339 19.53 7.38 16.88
N ARG A 340 20.17 8.30 16.20
CA ARG A 340 19.86 9.72 16.20
C ARG A 340 19.74 10.18 14.76
N ALA A 341 18.74 11.01 14.48
CA ALA A 341 18.56 11.59 13.17
C ALA A 341 18.32 13.09 13.28
N GLY A 342 18.75 13.79 12.25
CA GLY A 342 18.48 15.20 12.07
C GLY A 342 17.39 15.42 11.04
N ILE A 343 16.56 16.47 11.22
CA ILE A 343 15.52 16.89 10.28
C ILE A 343 15.66 18.39 10.05
N ALA A 344 15.75 18.81 8.79
CA ALA A 344 15.67 20.22 8.39
C ALA A 344 14.38 20.50 7.63
N LEU A 345 13.70 21.58 7.99
CA LEU A 345 12.53 22.11 7.32
C LEU A 345 12.87 23.47 6.70
N HIS A 346 12.81 23.57 5.40
CA HIS A 346 13.07 24.79 4.66
C HIS A 346 11.98 25.06 3.64
N GLU A 347 11.50 26.28 3.54
CA GLU A 347 10.52 26.68 2.53
C GLU A 347 11.21 27.34 1.35
N GLY A 348 10.81 26.96 0.14
CA GLY A 348 11.25 27.61 -1.07
C GLY A 348 10.59 27.08 -2.34
N GLU A 349 10.90 27.75 -3.44
CA GLU A 349 10.45 27.34 -4.76
C GLU A 349 11.39 26.26 -5.31
N VAL A 350 10.78 25.20 -5.84
CA VAL A 350 11.45 24.08 -6.50
C VAL A 350 10.73 23.71 -7.79
N PHE A 351 11.46 23.16 -8.75
CA PHE A 351 10.88 22.53 -9.92
C PHE A 351 10.62 21.06 -9.61
N PHE A 352 9.35 20.65 -9.67
CA PHE A 352 8.88 19.28 -9.43
C PHE A 352 8.57 18.60 -10.74
N GLY A 353 9.31 17.57 -11.12
CA GLY A 353 9.12 16.93 -12.42
C GLY A 353 10.18 15.92 -12.81
N ASN A 354 10.17 15.57 -14.11
CA ASN A 354 11.03 14.56 -14.71
C ASN A 354 12.41 15.11 -15.07
N ILE A 355 13.43 14.59 -14.42
CA ILE A 355 14.82 15.03 -14.59
C ILE A 355 15.68 13.79 -14.86
N GLY A 356 16.64 13.91 -15.76
CA GLY A 356 17.60 12.84 -16.00
C GLY A 356 18.04 12.69 -17.47
N ALA A 357 18.49 11.49 -17.79
CA ALA A 357 18.93 11.10 -19.13
C ALA A 357 17.76 10.58 -19.98
N ALA A 358 18.00 10.36 -21.28
CA ALA A 358 16.96 9.87 -22.20
C ALA A 358 16.41 8.50 -21.78
N GLU A 359 17.26 7.62 -21.29
CA GLU A 359 16.94 6.23 -20.92
C GLU A 359 16.60 6.07 -19.42
N ARG A 360 16.80 7.12 -18.59
CA ARG A 360 16.56 7.08 -17.15
C ARG A 360 16.16 8.42 -16.60
N LEU A 361 14.91 8.51 -16.19
CA LEU A 361 14.33 9.66 -15.54
C LEU A 361 14.19 9.41 -14.03
N ASP A 362 14.28 10.49 -13.28
CA ASP A 362 13.96 10.57 -11.87
C ASP A 362 12.85 11.62 -11.69
N PHE A 363 11.77 11.28 -11.03
CA PHE A 363 10.70 12.21 -10.72
C PHE A 363 11.00 12.82 -9.34
N THR A 364 11.41 14.06 -9.29
CA THR A 364 11.96 14.68 -8.07
C THR A 364 11.85 16.20 -8.08
N VAL A 365 12.32 16.83 -7.01
CA VAL A 365 12.47 18.29 -6.93
C VAL A 365 13.92 18.71 -7.17
N ILE A 366 14.10 19.80 -7.88
CA ILE A 366 15.39 20.51 -8.00
C ILE A 366 15.18 22.01 -7.78
N GLY A 367 16.22 22.65 -7.29
CA GLY A 367 16.27 24.10 -7.11
C GLY A 367 17.24 24.50 -6.00
N PRO A 368 17.55 25.80 -5.89
CA PRO A 368 18.38 26.33 -4.81
C PRO A 368 17.90 25.92 -3.42
N ALA A 369 16.57 25.89 -3.20
CA ALA A 369 15.95 25.58 -1.93
C ALA A 369 16.24 24.15 -1.45
N VAL A 370 16.37 23.16 -2.36
CA VAL A 370 16.78 21.79 -1.98
C VAL A 370 18.21 21.77 -1.43
N ASN A 371 19.11 22.53 -2.07
CA ASN A 371 20.50 22.65 -1.62
C ASN A 371 20.60 23.40 -0.28
N GLU A 372 19.73 24.40 -0.07
CA GLU A 372 19.63 25.13 1.19
C GLU A 372 19.15 24.24 2.32
N ALA A 373 18.10 23.45 2.10
CA ALA A 373 17.59 22.46 3.05
C ALA A 373 18.68 21.47 3.47
N SER A 374 19.47 20.96 2.50
CA SER A 374 20.59 20.05 2.78
C SER A 374 21.69 20.70 3.64
N ARG A 375 21.98 21.99 3.40
CA ARG A 375 22.96 22.72 4.20
C ARG A 375 22.46 23.02 5.62
N VAL A 376 21.17 23.31 5.76
CA VAL A 376 20.52 23.46 7.08
C VAL A 376 20.57 22.14 7.84
N GLU A 377 20.31 21.01 7.15
CA GLU A 377 20.45 19.71 7.77
C GLU A 377 21.89 19.49 8.31
N ALA A 378 22.90 19.80 7.53
CA ALA A 378 24.30 19.65 7.94
C ALA A 378 24.67 20.50 9.18
N LEU A 379 24.04 21.66 9.42
CA LEU A 379 24.25 22.49 10.61
C LEU A 379 23.87 21.78 11.91
N GLN A 380 23.02 20.78 11.89
CA GLN A 380 22.59 20.09 13.10
C GLN A 380 23.76 19.45 13.85
N LYS A 381 24.83 19.08 13.15
CA LYS A 381 26.06 18.54 13.76
C LYS A 381 26.70 19.53 14.73
N SER A 382 26.61 20.83 14.43
CA SER A 382 27.18 21.92 15.25
C SER A 382 26.18 22.49 16.24
N ILE A 383 24.90 22.53 15.91
CA ILE A 383 23.85 23.12 16.74
C ILE A 383 23.35 22.16 17.82
N GLY A 384 23.38 20.84 17.56
CA GLY A 384 22.97 19.82 18.52
C GLY A 384 21.46 19.63 18.68
N ARG A 385 20.64 20.24 17.81
CA ARG A 385 19.17 20.08 17.78
C ARG A 385 18.76 19.01 16.79
N SER A 386 17.70 18.27 17.07
CA SER A 386 17.20 17.20 16.19
C SER A 386 16.30 17.70 15.05
N ILE A 387 15.68 18.87 15.22
CA ILE A 387 14.84 19.52 14.21
C ILE A 387 15.32 20.96 14.05
N LEU A 388 15.63 21.36 12.83
CA LEU A 388 15.96 22.73 12.45
C LEU A 388 14.90 23.25 11.47
N VAL A 389 14.44 24.47 11.71
CA VAL A 389 13.43 25.16 10.88
C VAL A 389 14.03 26.49 10.44
N THR A 390 14.00 26.78 9.14
CA THR A 390 14.40 28.11 8.66
C THR A 390 13.31 29.14 8.92
N ALA A 391 13.67 30.42 8.98
CA ALA A 391 12.69 31.51 9.14
C ALA A 391 11.62 31.48 8.02
N ALA A 392 11.99 31.11 6.80
CA ALA A 392 11.05 30.95 5.68
C ALA A 392 9.98 29.88 5.98
N ALA A 393 10.40 28.70 6.46
CA ALA A 393 9.47 27.65 6.85
C ALA A 393 8.66 28.02 8.10
N ALA A 394 9.28 28.69 9.08
CA ALA A 394 8.65 29.14 10.32
C ALA A 394 7.48 30.10 10.09
N ALA A 395 7.51 30.89 9.01
CA ALA A 395 6.42 31.78 8.63
C ALA A 395 5.08 31.04 8.37
N HIS A 396 5.13 29.74 8.15
CA HIS A 396 3.98 28.86 7.89
C HIS A 396 3.67 27.92 9.07
N ILE A 397 4.29 28.11 10.22
CA ILE A 397 4.15 27.26 11.41
C ILE A 397 3.55 28.08 12.54
N ASP A 398 2.48 27.57 13.15
CA ASP A 398 1.80 28.25 14.26
C ASP A 398 2.39 27.88 15.63
N ALA A 399 3.05 26.73 15.73
CA ALA A 399 3.68 26.29 16.97
C ALA A 399 4.86 27.22 17.38
N PRO A 400 5.08 27.44 18.67
CA PRO A 400 6.20 28.24 19.13
C PRO A 400 7.53 27.60 18.73
N LEU A 401 8.43 28.42 18.16
CA LEU A 401 9.78 28.03 17.77
C LEU A 401 10.80 28.93 18.47
N GLU A 402 11.87 28.35 18.98
CA GLU A 402 12.98 29.06 19.63
C GLU A 402 13.99 29.53 18.55
N PRO A 403 14.34 30.82 18.48
CA PRO A 403 15.39 31.30 17.59
C PRO A 403 16.76 30.82 18.07
N LEU A 404 17.53 30.22 17.19
CA LEU A 404 18.89 29.71 17.46
C LEU A 404 19.99 30.67 16.96
N GLY A 405 19.61 31.64 16.09
CA GLY A 405 20.51 32.64 15.52
C GLY A 405 20.64 32.54 14.00
N ASP A 406 21.55 33.37 13.47
CA ASP A 406 21.81 33.49 12.02
C ASP A 406 23.07 32.70 11.67
N TYR A 407 22.97 31.83 10.68
CA TYR A 407 24.05 30.95 10.27
C TYR A 407 24.43 31.20 8.81
N PRO A 408 25.73 31.43 8.53
CA PRO A 408 26.21 31.49 7.16
C PRO A 408 26.19 30.11 6.54
N LEU A 409 25.56 29.97 5.40
CA LEU A 409 25.53 28.72 4.62
C LEU A 409 26.44 28.88 3.40
N ARG A 410 27.20 27.83 3.08
CA ARG A 410 28.11 27.86 1.90
C ARG A 410 27.32 28.12 0.63
N GLY A 411 27.66 29.23 -0.09
CA GLY A 411 27.03 29.63 -1.35
C GLY A 411 25.61 30.21 -1.19
N VAL A 412 25.25 30.63 0.01
CA VAL A 412 24.08 31.50 0.29
C VAL A 412 24.62 32.87 0.70
N THR A 413 24.16 33.92 0.04
CA THR A 413 24.72 35.25 0.21
C THR A 413 24.35 35.88 1.55
N VAL A 414 23.17 35.57 2.06
CA VAL A 414 22.62 36.10 3.31
C VAL A 414 22.60 35.01 4.36
N PRO A 415 23.09 35.27 5.59
CA PRO A 415 22.93 34.31 6.67
C PRO A 415 21.46 33.93 6.88
N MET A 416 21.24 32.66 7.17
CA MET A 416 19.88 32.13 7.33
C MET A 416 19.53 32.03 8.80
N THR A 417 18.42 32.63 9.20
CA THR A 417 17.91 32.51 10.56
C THR A 417 17.33 31.11 10.76
N ILE A 418 17.84 30.45 11.78
CA ILE A 418 17.45 29.06 12.14
C ILE A 418 16.69 29.09 13.47
N LEU A 419 15.63 28.32 13.51
CA LEU A 419 14.78 28.09 14.68
C LEU A 419 14.68 26.59 14.96
N ALA A 420 14.21 26.26 16.14
CA ALA A 420 13.89 24.86 16.51
C ALA A 420 12.63 24.81 17.39
N PRO A 421 11.88 23.71 17.39
CA PRO A 421 10.87 23.49 18.41
C PRO A 421 11.55 23.41 19.79
N PRO A 422 10.86 23.86 20.88
CA PRO A 422 11.38 23.77 22.22
C PRO A 422 11.69 22.30 22.56
N GLU A 423 12.85 22.07 23.18
CA GLU A 423 13.17 20.74 23.66
C GLU A 423 12.27 20.37 24.85
N PRO A 424 11.73 19.12 24.89
CA PRO A 424 11.11 18.67 26.12
C PRO A 424 12.14 18.71 27.25
N PRO A 425 11.76 19.14 28.47
CA PRO A 425 12.67 19.19 29.61
C PRO A 425 13.33 17.79 29.74
N LEU A 426 14.65 17.78 29.85
CA LEU A 426 15.43 16.56 30.06
C LEU A 426 14.80 15.81 31.24
N ARG A 427 14.17 14.67 30.99
CA ARG A 427 13.76 13.76 32.06
C ARG A 427 15.05 13.38 32.79
N GLN A 428 15.21 13.87 34.00
CA GLN A 428 16.26 13.42 34.88
C GLN A 428 16.22 11.88 34.92
N PRO A 429 17.34 11.18 34.74
CA PRO A 429 17.36 9.75 34.92
C PRO A 429 16.78 9.48 36.31
N LEU A 430 15.74 8.62 36.36
CA LEU A 430 15.27 8.07 37.63
C LEU A 430 16.50 7.58 38.38
N ALA A 431 16.83 8.27 39.47
CA ALA A 431 17.87 7.84 40.38
C ALA A 431 17.61 6.37 40.71
N ALA A 432 18.55 5.50 40.40
CA ALA A 432 18.50 4.11 40.76
C ALA A 432 18.23 4.08 42.28
N ALA A 433 17.04 3.57 42.64
CA ALA A 433 16.72 3.30 44.02
C ALA A 433 17.69 2.20 44.49
N SER A 434 18.60 2.61 45.39
CA SER A 434 19.52 1.76 46.12
C SER A 434 18.79 0.77 47.01
#